data_b3fde90d7976329efe9d992e2dd2f62b
#
_entry.id   b3fde90d7976329efe9d992e2dd2f62b
#
_cell.length_a   1.000
_cell.length_b   1.000
_cell.length_c   1.000
_cell.angle_alpha   90.00
_cell.angle_beta   90.00
_cell.angle_gamma   90.00
#
_symmetry.space_group_name_H-M   'P 1'
#
loop_
_entity.id
_entity.type
_entity.pdbx_description
1 polymer ?
#
loop_
_entity_poly.entity_id
_entity_poly.type
_entity_poly.pdbx_seq_one_letter_code
_entity_poly.pdbx_strand_id
1 'polypeptide(L)'
;MFTSDANSSRGPQQNRREHPRVKVRVTVELRREDNEVPIGGVTSDISLGGCYIEMMFTLAKDTKLDITITIDGTLLALGTVVTCDPNVGNGIKFTKMLPEDQEELCRYLEAAQEASESST
;
A
#
# COMPACT_ATOMS: atom_id res chain seq x y z
N MET A 1 8.69 26.38 -18.18
CA MET A 1 8.12 26.11 -17.97
C MET A 1 7.70 25.66 -17.68
N PHE A 2 7.96 25.68 -17.63
CA PHE A 2 7.46 25.24 -17.35
C PHE A 2 7.19 24.65 -16.85
N THR A 3 7.63 24.55 -16.85
CA THR A 3 7.27 23.95 -16.39
C THR A 3 7.18 23.46 -15.90
N SER A 4 7.53 23.52 -15.87
CA SER A 4 7.29 23.05 -15.40
C SER A 4 7.35 22.67 -14.85
N ASP A 5 7.76 22.82 -14.88
CA ASP A 5 7.63 22.49 -14.36
C ASP A 5 7.62 22.15 -13.71
N ALA A 6 8.12 22.44 -13.87
CA ALA A 6 7.92 22.10 -13.31
C ALA A 6 7.99 21.55 -12.80
N ASN A 7 8.33 21.55 -12.83
CA ASN A 7 8.16 21.04 -12.36
C ASN A 7 8.48 20.52 -11.86
N SER A 8 8.94 20.47 -11.96
CA SER A 8 9.18 19.93 -11.48
C SER A 8 9.55 19.97 -10.82
N SER A 9 10.05 20.39 -10.93
CA SER A 9 10.37 20.35 -10.09
C SER A 9 9.89 20.22 -9.27
N ARG A 10 9.72 20.22 -9.33
CA ARG A 10 9.36 19.73 -8.36
C ARG A 10 9.88 18.59 -7.93
N GLY A 11 10.27 18.35 -7.54
CA GLY A 11 11.17 17.32 -7.24
C GLY A 11 10.53 16.06 -6.71
N PRO A 12 11.26 14.95 -6.73
CA PRO A 12 10.73 13.64 -6.36
C PRO A 12 10.32 13.53 -4.89
N GLN A 13 10.84 14.34 -4.04
CA GLN A 13 10.49 14.29 -2.62
C GLN A 13 9.02 14.56 -2.38
N GLN A 14 8.41 15.29 -3.27
CA GLN A 14 7.01 15.64 -3.12
C GLN A 14 6.11 14.45 -3.26
N ASN A 15 6.56 13.43 -3.99
CA ASN A 15 5.75 12.23 -4.18
C ASN A 15 5.48 11.53 -2.87
N ARG A 16 6.42 11.55 -1.97
CA ARG A 16 6.22 10.90 -0.69
C ARG A 16 5.10 11.54 0.10
N ARG A 17 4.92 12.84 -0.08
CA ARG A 17 3.89 13.57 0.64
C ARG A 17 2.51 13.37 0.07
N GLU A 18 2.45 13.00 -1.21
CA GLU A 18 1.18 12.76 -1.85
C GLU A 18 0.49 11.52 -1.28
N HIS A 19 1.26 10.59 -0.74
CA HIS A 19 0.74 9.34 -0.24
C HIS A 19 1.26 9.10 1.17
N PRO A 20 0.74 9.84 2.15
CA PRO A 20 1.21 9.65 3.51
C PRO A 20 0.88 8.24 4.00
N ARG A 21 1.81 7.68 4.73
CA ARG A 21 1.63 6.34 5.29
C ARG A 21 0.96 6.45 6.64
N VAL A 22 -0.05 5.61 6.82
CA VAL A 22 -0.81 5.58 8.06
C VAL A 22 -0.49 4.27 8.75
N LYS A 23 -0.11 4.35 10.02
CA LYS A 23 0.22 3.15 10.80
C LYS A 23 -1.08 2.56 11.31
N VAL A 24 -1.58 1.60 10.55
CA VAL A 24 -2.83 0.93 10.86
C VAL A 24 -2.72 -0.52 10.40
N ARG A 25 -3.28 -1.41 11.20
CA ARG A 25 -3.24 -2.82 10.89
C ARG A 25 -4.48 -3.18 10.10
N VAL A 26 -4.24 -3.57 8.85
CA VAL A 26 -5.32 -3.91 7.91
C VAL A 26 -5.05 -5.32 7.41
N THR A 27 -6.09 -6.13 7.42
CA THR A 27 -5.98 -7.50 6.92
C THR A 27 -5.88 -7.48 5.40
N VAL A 28 -4.91 -8.23 4.89
CA VAL A 28 -4.72 -8.37 3.45
C VAL A 28 -4.56 -9.84 3.10
N GLU A 29 -4.92 -10.16 1.87
CA GLU A 29 -4.68 -11.47 1.31
C GLU A 29 -3.91 -11.28 0.01
N LEU A 30 -2.79 -11.98 -0.12
CA LEU A 30 -1.91 -11.85 -1.26
C LEU A 30 -1.96 -13.12 -2.08
N ARG A 31 -1.99 -12.97 -3.39
CA ARG A 31 -1.96 -14.12 -4.28
C ARG A 31 -0.95 -13.84 -5.38
N ARG A 32 0.04 -14.72 -5.52
CA ARG A 32 1.04 -14.57 -6.57
C ARG A 32 0.45 -14.96 -7.91
N GLU A 33 0.92 -14.34 -8.96
CA GLU A 33 0.41 -14.61 -10.30
C GLU A 33 0.56 -16.08 -10.69
N ASP A 34 1.64 -16.70 -10.25
CA ASP A 34 1.94 -18.08 -10.64
C ASP A 34 1.47 -19.10 -9.62
N ASN A 35 0.73 -18.68 -8.62
CA ASN A 35 0.33 -19.60 -7.55
C ASN A 35 -0.96 -19.09 -6.95
N GLU A 36 -1.99 -19.94 -6.98
CA GLU A 36 -3.31 -19.54 -6.54
C GLU A 36 -3.53 -19.66 -5.05
N VAL A 37 -2.55 -20.17 -4.31
CA VAL A 37 -2.68 -20.29 -2.87
C VAL A 37 -2.55 -18.90 -2.23
N PRO A 38 -3.59 -18.44 -1.53
CA PRO A 38 -3.53 -17.12 -0.92
C PRO A 38 -2.64 -17.11 0.31
N ILE A 39 -2.04 -15.95 0.56
CA ILE A 39 -1.20 -15.72 1.73
C ILE A 39 -1.84 -14.60 2.53
N GLY A 40 -2.22 -14.91 3.76
CA GLY A 40 -2.80 -13.90 4.64
C GLY A 40 -1.71 -13.08 5.32
N GLY A 41 -2.03 -11.82 5.58
CA GLY A 41 -1.12 -10.95 6.29
C GLY A 41 -1.82 -9.75 6.87
N VAL A 42 -1.06 -8.96 7.63
CA VAL A 42 -1.58 -7.75 8.24
C VAL A 42 -0.56 -6.65 8.00
N THR A 43 -1.03 -5.48 7.63
CA THR A 43 -0.13 -4.36 7.38
C THR A 43 0.37 -3.78 8.70
N SER A 44 1.58 -3.21 8.66
CA SER A 44 2.04 -2.34 9.73
C SER A 44 1.79 -0.89 9.37
N ASP A 45 1.79 -0.56 8.08
CA ASP A 45 1.38 0.73 7.59
C ASP A 45 0.87 0.57 6.17
N ILE A 46 0.10 1.55 5.72
CA ILE A 46 -0.51 1.52 4.39
C ILE A 46 -0.72 2.95 3.92
N SER A 47 -0.64 3.14 2.60
CA SER A 47 -0.92 4.41 1.95
C SER A 47 -1.67 4.12 0.67
N LEU A 48 -2.01 5.18 -0.07
CA LEU A 48 -2.61 4.99 -1.40
C LEU A 48 -1.64 4.36 -2.38
N GLY A 49 -0.34 4.47 -2.13
CA GLY A 49 0.67 3.94 -3.04
C GLY A 49 1.17 2.56 -2.70
N GLY A 50 0.89 2.04 -1.51
CA GLY A 50 1.39 0.73 -1.13
C GLY A 50 1.27 0.47 0.35
N CYS A 51 1.86 -0.64 0.79
CA CYS A 51 1.80 -1.02 2.19
C CYS A 51 3.03 -1.81 2.57
N TYR A 52 3.24 -1.95 3.88
CA TYR A 52 4.26 -2.84 4.41
C TYR A 52 3.54 -3.92 5.22
N ILE A 53 3.88 -5.18 4.95
CA ILE A 53 3.22 -6.32 5.56
C ILE A 53 4.26 -7.10 6.32
N GLU A 54 4.00 -7.34 7.61
CA GLU A 54 4.86 -8.16 8.43
C GLU A 54 4.64 -9.61 8.07
N MET A 55 5.72 -10.30 7.71
CA MET A 55 5.64 -11.69 7.28
C MET A 55 6.90 -12.42 7.70
N MET A 56 6.70 -13.61 8.25
CA MET A 56 7.84 -14.46 8.59
C MET A 56 8.46 -15.05 7.34
N PHE A 57 7.63 -15.51 6.40
CA PHE A 57 8.10 -16.06 5.14
C PHE A 57 7.90 -15.02 4.06
N THR A 58 8.98 -14.32 3.73
CA THR A 58 8.90 -13.16 2.84
C THR A 58 8.91 -13.58 1.40
N LEU A 59 8.36 -12.69 0.57
CA LEU A 59 8.31 -12.88 -0.88
C LEU A 59 9.47 -12.14 -1.51
N ALA A 60 9.95 -12.69 -2.63
CA ALA A 60 11.08 -12.10 -3.34
C ALA A 60 10.70 -10.76 -3.95
N LYS A 61 11.68 -9.87 -4.04
CA LYS A 61 11.51 -8.60 -4.72
C LYS A 61 11.05 -8.84 -6.15
N ASP A 62 10.20 -7.96 -6.64
CA ASP A 62 9.62 -7.99 -7.98
C ASP A 62 8.56 -9.04 -8.17
N THR A 63 8.14 -9.72 -7.09
CA THR A 63 7.00 -10.64 -7.18
C THR A 63 5.73 -9.85 -7.44
N LYS A 64 4.94 -10.30 -8.41
CA LYS A 64 3.67 -9.67 -8.75
C LYS A 64 2.54 -10.32 -7.97
N LEU A 65 1.63 -9.48 -7.48
CA LEU A 65 0.61 -9.94 -6.55
C LEU A 65 -0.77 -9.39 -6.92
N ASP A 66 -1.78 -10.24 -6.70
CA ASP A 66 -3.16 -9.78 -6.55
C ASP A 66 -3.39 -9.59 -5.07
N ILE A 67 -3.95 -8.45 -4.68
CA ILE A 67 -4.07 -8.08 -3.29
C ILE A 67 -5.52 -7.82 -2.96
N THR A 68 -6.03 -8.47 -1.93
CA THR A 68 -7.35 -8.20 -1.39
C THR A 68 -7.15 -7.49 -0.06
N ILE A 69 -7.72 -6.30 0.05
CA ILE A 69 -7.58 -5.46 1.25
C ILE A 69 -8.93 -5.40 1.93
N THR A 70 -8.97 -5.78 3.19
CA THR A 70 -10.22 -5.79 3.96
C THR A 70 -10.21 -4.62 4.94
N ILE A 71 -11.09 -3.66 4.68
CA ILE A 71 -11.34 -2.53 5.58
C ILE A 71 -12.81 -2.62 5.98
N ASP A 72 -13.60 -1.60 5.74
CA ASP A 72 -15.04 -1.70 5.97
C ASP A 72 -15.72 -2.51 4.86
N GLY A 73 -15.04 -2.68 3.76
CA GLY A 73 -15.45 -3.52 2.65
C GLY A 73 -14.23 -4.19 2.11
N THR A 74 -14.32 -4.69 0.89
CA THR A 74 -13.22 -5.40 0.24
C THR A 74 -12.73 -4.59 -0.95
N LEU A 75 -11.43 -4.34 -0.99
CA LEU A 75 -10.79 -3.62 -2.08
C LEU A 75 -9.83 -4.55 -2.78
N LEU A 76 -9.66 -4.35 -4.08
CA LEU A 76 -8.77 -5.16 -4.89
C LEU A 76 -7.68 -4.28 -5.50
N ALA A 77 -6.46 -4.78 -5.48
CA ALA A 77 -5.33 -4.06 -6.07
C ALA A 77 -4.37 -5.05 -6.70
N LEU A 78 -3.62 -4.56 -7.65
CA LEU A 78 -2.44 -5.27 -8.16
C LEU A 78 -1.23 -4.59 -7.56
N GLY A 79 -0.21 -5.37 -7.27
CA GLY A 79 0.99 -4.78 -6.68
C GLY A 79 2.23 -5.58 -7.00
N THR A 80 3.35 -5.02 -6.60
CA THR A 80 4.65 -5.63 -6.80
C THR A 80 5.46 -5.48 -5.52
N VAL A 81 6.17 -6.54 -5.16
CA VAL A 81 7.08 -6.48 -4.00
C VAL A 81 8.27 -5.60 -4.37
N VAL A 82 8.47 -4.52 -3.61
CA VAL A 82 9.59 -3.62 -3.85
C VAL A 82 10.65 -3.71 -2.77
N THR A 83 10.30 -4.27 -1.61
CA THR A 83 11.23 -4.44 -0.51
C THR A 83 11.03 -5.81 0.10
N CYS A 84 12.15 -6.51 0.34
CA CYS A 84 12.12 -7.78 1.04
C CYS A 84 13.10 -7.69 2.20
N ASP A 85 12.54 -7.70 3.42
CA ASP A 85 13.34 -7.75 4.64
C ASP A 85 13.16 -9.16 5.21
N PRO A 86 14.14 -10.04 4.99
CA PRO A 86 13.94 -11.47 5.32
C PRO A 86 13.52 -11.67 6.75
N ASN A 87 12.50 -12.50 6.94
CA ASN A 87 11.94 -12.86 8.24
C ASN A 87 11.31 -11.69 8.98
N VAL A 88 11.12 -10.55 8.30
CA VAL A 88 10.51 -9.36 8.89
C VAL A 88 9.26 -8.98 8.12
N GLY A 89 9.39 -8.74 6.82
CA GLY A 89 8.25 -8.34 6.05
C GLY A 89 8.57 -7.92 4.64
N ASN A 90 7.53 -7.50 3.93
CA ASN A 90 7.60 -7.08 2.55
C ASN A 90 6.96 -5.71 2.37
N GLY A 91 7.66 -4.85 1.63
CA GLY A 91 7.09 -3.61 1.14
C GLY A 91 6.48 -3.86 -0.22
N ILE A 92 5.25 -3.40 -0.42
CA ILE A 92 4.49 -3.64 -1.63
C ILE A 92 4.03 -2.31 -2.20
N LYS A 93 4.26 -2.13 -3.50
CA LYS A 93 3.77 -0.97 -4.22
C LYS A 93 2.53 -1.37 -4.98
N PHE A 94 1.44 -0.62 -4.82
CA PHE A 94 0.24 -0.83 -5.60
C PHE A 94 0.50 -0.30 -7.00
N THR A 95 0.30 -1.14 -8.01
CA THR A 95 0.52 -0.77 -9.40
C THR A 95 -0.77 -0.47 -10.11
N LYS A 96 -1.89 -0.99 -9.61
CA LYS A 96 -3.18 -0.73 -10.22
C LYS A 96 -4.29 -0.94 -9.21
N MET A 97 -5.26 -0.03 -9.22
CA MET A 97 -6.45 -0.12 -8.38
C MET A 97 -7.55 0.65 -9.08
N LEU A 98 -8.77 0.12 -9.02
CA LEU A 98 -9.91 0.80 -9.61
C LEU A 98 -10.14 2.14 -8.91
N PRO A 99 -10.61 3.16 -9.65
CA PRO A 99 -10.82 4.48 -9.02
C PRO A 99 -11.75 4.44 -7.82
N GLU A 100 -12.81 3.64 -7.86
CA GLU A 100 -13.72 3.57 -6.72
C GLU A 100 -13.05 2.93 -5.51
N ASP A 101 -12.15 1.98 -5.73
CA ASP A 101 -11.40 1.36 -4.64
C ASP A 101 -10.37 2.32 -4.07
N GLN A 102 -9.73 3.12 -4.95
CA GLN A 102 -8.82 4.16 -4.49
C GLN A 102 -9.53 5.17 -3.61
N GLU A 103 -10.73 5.56 -4.01
CA GLU A 103 -11.51 6.52 -3.27
C GLU A 103 -11.90 5.98 -1.91
N GLU A 104 -12.30 4.73 -1.89
CA GLU A 104 -12.67 4.05 -0.65
C GLU A 104 -11.48 3.98 0.30
N LEU A 105 -10.32 3.59 -0.22
CA LEU A 105 -9.11 3.50 0.58
C LEU A 105 -8.71 4.89 1.08
N CYS A 106 -8.83 5.90 0.25
CA CYS A 106 -8.50 7.26 0.64
C CYS A 106 -9.35 7.70 1.83
N ARG A 107 -10.66 7.46 1.78
CA ARG A 107 -11.55 7.83 2.87
C ARG A 107 -11.20 7.07 4.16
N TYR A 108 -10.89 5.79 4.00
CA TYR A 108 -10.50 4.99 5.16
C TYR A 108 -9.23 5.52 5.81
N LEU A 109 -8.24 5.86 4.99
CA LEU A 109 -6.96 6.35 5.52
C LEU A 109 -7.11 7.71 6.17
N GLU A 110 -7.93 8.57 5.59
CA GLU A 110 -8.18 9.88 6.20
C GLU A 110 -8.84 9.73 7.56
N ALA A 111 -9.82 8.84 7.66
CA ALA A 111 -10.49 8.60 8.92
C ALA A 111 -9.54 8.02 9.96
N ALA A 112 -8.69 7.09 9.53
CA ALA A 112 -7.72 6.48 10.43
C ALA A 112 -6.70 7.49 10.92
N GLN A 113 -6.26 8.36 10.03
CA GLN A 113 -5.30 9.40 10.40
C GLN A 113 -5.91 10.40 11.36
N GLU A 114 -7.16 10.80 11.11
CA GLU A 114 -7.85 11.71 12.02
C GLU A 114 -8.05 11.10 13.39
N ALA A 115 -8.41 9.83 13.43
CA ALA A 115 -8.58 9.14 14.70
C ALA A 115 -7.28 9.08 15.48
N SER A 116 -6.16 8.85 14.79
CA SER A 116 -4.85 8.82 15.42
C SER A 116 -4.49 10.19 15.96
N GLU A 117 -4.76 11.24 15.19
CA GLU A 117 -4.45 12.60 15.63
C GLU A 117 -5.29 13.02 16.80
N SER A 118 -6.57 12.65 16.80
CA SER A 118 -7.45 13.09 17.87
C SER A 118 -7.23 12.32 19.15
N SER A 119 -6.51 11.19 19.10
CA SER A 119 -6.21 10.43 20.30
C SER A 119 -5.00 10.98 21.04
N THR A 120 -4.31 11.94 20.48
CA THR A 120 -3.17 12.58 21.17
C THR A 120 -3.55 13.86 21.91
#